data_50db97aa11ca15e86688a550ed9c620a
#
_entry.id   50db97aa11ca15e86688a550ed9c620a
#
_cell.length_a   1.000
_cell.length_b   1.000
_cell.length_c   1.000
_cell.angle_alpha   90.00
_cell.angle_beta   90.00
_cell.angle_gamma   90.00
#
_symmetry.space_group_name_H-M   'P 1'
#
loop_
_entity.id
_entity.type
_entity.pdbx_description
1 polymer ?
#
loop_
_entity_poly.entity_id
_entity_poly.type
_entity_poly.pdbx_seq_one_letter_code
_entity_poly.pdbx_strand_id
1 'polypeptide(L)'
;RALREIYLKPFELCVRSGYVRSIMTSYNPVNGIWTAGNYDLNTSILRNEWGYTGMVMTDWWAKMNEEGEAPSPHNIAAMVRAQNDVFMVTPDTTAYEDNLTDALADGRLTRAELTRSAENICRFLMESPAFAVLTGCDTPVEQKNRPAEFSSEDLGSMTAHKIGTDTVFPLAEYPTDAGTFFVLALTFEQEGTYRFSLAASTEASEH
;
A
#
# COMPACT_ATOMS: atom_id res chain seq x y z
N ARG A 1 0.92 -6.37 -28.44
CA ARG A 1 0.48 -5.04 -28.85
C ARG A 1 -0.47 -4.44 -27.81
N ALA A 2 -1.62 -5.08 -27.52
CA ALA A 2 -2.60 -4.54 -26.56
C ALA A 2 -2.01 -4.21 -25.17
N LEU A 3 -1.15 -5.09 -24.62
CA LEU A 3 -0.48 -4.85 -23.34
C LEU A 3 0.25 -3.50 -23.33
N ARG A 4 1.07 -3.20 -24.33
CA ARG A 4 1.88 -1.99 -24.42
C ARG A 4 1.09 -0.73 -24.75
N GLU A 5 0.10 -0.85 -25.64
CA GLU A 5 -0.61 0.32 -26.17
C GLU A 5 -1.84 0.72 -25.35
N ILE A 6 -2.38 -0.21 -24.55
CA ILE A 6 -3.59 0.02 -23.75
C ILE A 6 -3.28 -0.07 -22.27
N TYR A 7 -2.88 -1.25 -21.77
CA TYR A 7 -2.78 -1.51 -20.34
C TYR A 7 -1.59 -0.82 -19.67
N LEU A 8 -0.43 -0.83 -20.32
CA LEU A 8 0.79 -0.23 -19.78
C LEU A 8 0.95 1.25 -20.14
N LYS A 9 0.23 1.76 -21.11
CA LYS A 9 0.40 3.13 -21.61
C LYS A 9 0.18 4.21 -20.56
N PRO A 10 -0.83 4.15 -19.67
CA PRO A 10 -1.00 5.12 -18.59
C PRO A 10 0.21 5.16 -17.65
N PHE A 11 0.74 3.98 -17.31
CA PHE A 11 1.91 3.88 -16.43
C PHE A 11 3.17 4.43 -17.10
N GLU A 12 3.38 4.15 -18.38
CA GLU A 12 4.48 4.73 -19.14
C GLU A 12 4.44 6.25 -19.12
N LEU A 13 3.28 6.85 -19.36
CA LEU A 13 3.10 8.31 -19.34
C LEU A 13 3.42 8.89 -17.95
N CYS A 14 2.93 8.25 -16.89
CA CYS A 14 3.22 8.67 -15.53
C CYS A 14 4.72 8.58 -15.20
N VAL A 15 5.39 7.48 -15.55
CA VAL A 15 6.83 7.31 -15.31
C VAL A 15 7.64 8.35 -16.07
N ARG A 16 7.33 8.54 -17.36
CA ARG A 16 8.05 9.51 -18.21
C ARG A 16 7.82 10.97 -17.80
N SER A 17 6.78 11.26 -17.01
CA SER A 17 6.59 12.60 -16.44
C SER A 17 7.65 12.95 -15.37
N GLY A 18 8.35 11.96 -14.82
CA GLY A 18 9.39 12.14 -13.81
C GLY A 18 8.91 12.39 -12.39
N TYR A 19 7.58 12.40 -12.16
CA TYR A 19 7.01 12.68 -10.83
C TYR A 19 6.71 11.42 -10.01
N VAL A 20 6.64 10.25 -10.63
CA VAL A 20 6.33 8.99 -9.94
C VAL A 20 7.54 8.49 -9.17
N ARG A 21 7.41 8.37 -7.85
CA ARG A 21 8.48 7.92 -6.95
C ARG A 21 8.30 6.49 -6.44
N SER A 22 7.07 5.99 -6.41
CA SER A 22 6.79 4.59 -6.10
C SER A 22 5.71 4.03 -7.00
N ILE A 23 5.78 2.73 -7.26
CA ILE A 23 4.81 1.97 -8.05
C ILE A 23 4.50 0.68 -7.29
N MET A 24 3.23 0.30 -7.28
CA MET A 24 2.77 -0.96 -6.70
C MET A 24 2.44 -1.95 -7.82
N THR A 25 2.89 -3.19 -7.67
CA THR A 25 2.48 -4.30 -8.54
C THR A 25 1.14 -4.87 -8.12
N SER A 26 0.40 -5.43 -9.05
CA SER A 26 -0.98 -5.88 -8.86
C SER A 26 -1.10 -7.36 -8.50
N TYR A 27 -2.29 -7.77 -8.04
CA TYR A 27 -2.61 -9.16 -7.65
C TYR A 27 -2.88 -10.11 -8.82
N ASN A 28 -2.54 -9.77 -10.03
CA ASN A 28 -2.83 -10.62 -11.17
C ASN A 28 -1.57 -11.05 -11.91
N PRO A 29 -1.59 -12.20 -12.58
CA PRO A 29 -0.55 -12.57 -13.52
C PRO A 29 -0.72 -11.85 -14.87
N VAL A 30 0.39 -11.62 -15.54
CA VAL A 30 0.46 -11.23 -16.94
C VAL A 30 1.18 -12.34 -17.70
N ASN A 31 0.50 -12.94 -18.66
CA ASN A 31 1.01 -14.10 -19.42
C ASN A 31 1.49 -15.26 -18.51
N GLY A 32 0.78 -15.52 -17.42
CA GLY A 32 1.10 -16.62 -16.49
C GLY A 32 2.10 -16.29 -15.38
N ILE A 33 2.80 -15.15 -15.46
CA ILE A 33 3.73 -14.69 -14.43
C ILE A 33 3.10 -13.59 -13.58
N TRP A 34 3.06 -13.78 -12.28
CA TRP A 34 2.53 -12.79 -11.34
C TRP A 34 3.34 -11.51 -11.36
N THR A 35 2.66 -10.36 -11.40
CA THR A 35 3.29 -9.05 -11.60
C THR A 35 4.37 -8.74 -10.58
N ALA A 36 4.22 -9.18 -9.33
CA ALA A 36 5.23 -8.97 -8.29
C ALA A 36 6.58 -9.64 -8.59
N GLY A 37 6.59 -10.79 -9.27
CA GLY A 37 7.79 -11.52 -9.69
C GLY A 37 8.09 -11.41 -11.19
N ASN A 38 7.39 -10.56 -11.92
CA ASN A 38 7.51 -10.48 -13.37
C ASN A 38 8.70 -9.61 -13.79
N TYR A 39 9.81 -10.28 -14.17
CA TYR A 39 11.03 -9.62 -14.62
C TYR A 39 10.83 -8.74 -15.84
N ASP A 40 10.05 -9.20 -16.81
CA ASP A 40 9.80 -8.44 -18.04
C ASP A 40 9.06 -7.15 -17.78
N LEU A 41 8.07 -7.17 -16.90
CA LEU A 41 7.33 -5.94 -16.54
C LEU A 41 8.19 -4.99 -15.70
N ASN A 42 8.78 -5.50 -14.62
CA ASN A 42 9.42 -4.65 -13.60
C ASN A 42 10.83 -4.24 -14.00
N THR A 43 11.59 -5.15 -14.61
CA THR A 43 12.97 -4.87 -15.03
C THR A 43 13.05 -4.40 -16.48
N SER A 44 12.61 -5.23 -17.44
CA SER A 44 12.82 -4.92 -18.86
C SER A 44 12.04 -3.69 -19.28
N ILE A 45 10.75 -3.61 -18.95
CA ILE A 45 9.89 -2.51 -19.39
C ILE A 45 10.03 -1.30 -18.46
N LEU A 46 9.71 -1.47 -17.17
CA LEU A 46 9.62 -0.35 -16.24
C LEU A 46 10.98 0.32 -16.04
N ARG A 47 12.02 -0.46 -15.68
CA ARG A 47 13.32 0.12 -15.34
C ARG A 47 14.17 0.39 -16.58
N ASN A 48 14.33 -0.58 -17.48
CA ASN A 48 15.24 -0.43 -18.61
C ASN A 48 14.68 0.41 -19.74
N GLU A 49 13.44 0.15 -20.18
CA GLU A 49 12.88 0.90 -21.32
C GLU A 49 12.34 2.28 -20.92
N TRP A 50 11.68 2.37 -19.76
CA TRP A 50 11.10 3.64 -19.32
C TRP A 50 12.03 4.46 -18.45
N GLY A 51 13.13 3.88 -17.95
CA GLY A 51 14.13 4.56 -17.13
C GLY A 51 13.66 4.82 -15.69
N TYR A 52 12.75 4.00 -15.15
CA TYR A 52 12.23 4.19 -13.80
C TYR A 52 13.27 3.89 -12.74
N THR A 53 13.52 4.85 -11.86
CA THR A 53 14.52 4.74 -10.78
C THR A 53 13.90 4.71 -9.37
N GLY A 54 12.58 4.84 -9.27
CA GLY A 54 11.87 4.84 -8.01
C GLY A 54 11.73 3.45 -7.37
N MET A 55 11.10 3.40 -6.22
CA MET A 55 10.82 2.19 -5.48
C MET A 55 9.63 1.43 -6.11
N VAL A 56 9.71 0.12 -6.15
CA VAL A 56 8.58 -0.77 -6.50
C VAL A 56 8.21 -1.58 -5.28
N MET A 57 6.91 -1.67 -4.98
CA MET A 57 6.37 -2.48 -3.90
C MET A 57 5.35 -3.48 -4.42
N THR A 58 5.14 -4.56 -3.68
CA THR A 58 4.04 -5.48 -3.98
C THR A 58 2.72 -4.96 -3.40
N ASP A 59 1.61 -5.56 -3.81
CA ASP A 59 0.41 -5.52 -3.00
C ASP A 59 0.55 -6.46 -1.79
N TRP A 60 -0.37 -6.41 -0.80
CA TRP A 60 -0.30 -7.21 0.43
C TRP A 60 -0.36 -8.71 0.13
N TRP A 61 0.63 -9.48 0.62
CA TRP A 61 0.74 -10.93 0.39
C TRP A 61 0.63 -11.36 -1.08
N ALA A 62 1.10 -10.53 -2.00
CA ALA A 62 1.08 -10.86 -3.41
C ALA A 62 1.85 -12.16 -3.66
N LYS A 63 1.33 -12.95 -4.59
CA LYS A 63 2.03 -14.15 -5.03
C LYS A 63 3.09 -13.79 -6.07
N MET A 64 4.12 -14.62 -6.13
CA MET A 64 5.20 -14.56 -7.13
C MET A 64 5.44 -15.95 -7.68
N ASN A 65 5.84 -16.03 -8.93
CA ASN A 65 6.31 -17.26 -9.56
C ASN A 65 7.31 -16.95 -10.66
N GLU A 66 8.10 -17.93 -11.03
CA GLU A 66 8.85 -17.99 -12.28
C GLU A 66 8.09 -18.80 -13.31
N GLU A 67 8.56 -18.80 -14.56
CA GLU A 67 7.91 -19.55 -15.63
C GLU A 67 7.87 -21.05 -15.32
N GLY A 68 6.69 -21.62 -15.39
CA GLY A 68 6.46 -23.04 -15.07
C GLY A 68 6.29 -23.38 -13.59
N GLU A 69 6.43 -22.41 -12.69
CA GLU A 69 6.25 -22.61 -11.25
C GLU A 69 4.85 -22.27 -10.76
N ALA A 70 4.44 -22.91 -9.68
CA ALA A 70 3.23 -22.56 -8.96
C ALA A 70 3.42 -21.22 -8.20
N PRO A 71 2.45 -20.29 -8.24
CA PRO A 71 2.58 -19.01 -7.56
C PRO A 71 2.51 -19.18 -6.04
N SER A 72 3.46 -18.54 -5.33
CA SER A 72 3.55 -18.54 -3.88
C SER A 72 3.83 -17.14 -3.33
N PRO A 73 3.23 -16.73 -2.21
CA PRO A 73 3.59 -15.47 -1.54
C PRO A 73 4.95 -15.55 -0.83
N HIS A 74 5.53 -16.74 -0.68
CA HIS A 74 6.81 -16.99 -0.03
C HIS A 74 8.01 -16.93 -0.99
N ASN A 75 7.77 -16.81 -2.32
CA ASN A 75 8.84 -16.75 -3.31
C ASN A 75 9.39 -15.30 -3.46
N ILE A 76 9.93 -14.77 -2.34
CA ILE A 76 10.48 -13.41 -2.28
C ILE A 76 11.71 -13.26 -3.18
N ALA A 77 12.46 -14.33 -3.40
CA ALA A 77 13.61 -14.30 -4.31
C ALA A 77 13.22 -13.92 -5.74
N ALA A 78 12.10 -14.43 -6.27
CA ALA A 78 11.58 -14.03 -7.58
C ALA A 78 11.23 -12.53 -7.64
N MET A 79 10.66 -11.99 -6.57
CA MET A 79 10.35 -10.58 -6.43
C MET A 79 11.62 -9.71 -6.52
N VAL A 80 12.64 -10.05 -5.71
CA VAL A 80 13.91 -9.30 -5.66
C VAL A 80 14.62 -9.35 -7.03
N ARG A 81 14.65 -10.51 -7.68
CA ARG A 81 15.21 -10.67 -9.03
C ARG A 81 14.48 -9.81 -10.05
N ALA A 82 13.15 -9.74 -9.96
CA ALA A 82 12.33 -8.90 -10.82
C ALA A 82 12.46 -7.39 -10.52
N GLN A 83 13.29 -6.99 -9.55
CA GLN A 83 13.48 -5.60 -9.13
C GLN A 83 12.22 -4.95 -8.53
N ASN A 84 11.42 -5.74 -7.84
CA ASN A 84 10.43 -5.27 -6.91
C ASN A 84 11.12 -5.19 -5.54
N ASP A 85 11.08 -4.05 -4.89
CA ASP A 85 12.00 -3.73 -3.79
C ASP A 85 11.42 -4.03 -2.41
N VAL A 86 10.10 -3.93 -2.25
CA VAL A 86 9.41 -4.06 -0.97
C VAL A 86 8.27 -5.07 -1.06
N PHE A 87 8.30 -6.06 -0.17
CA PHE A 87 7.18 -6.99 0.00
C PHE A 87 6.24 -6.49 1.09
N MET A 88 4.98 -6.31 0.74
CA MET A 88 3.95 -5.85 1.68
C MET A 88 3.36 -7.00 2.47
N VAL A 89 3.64 -7.00 3.77
CA VAL A 89 3.13 -7.98 4.76
C VAL A 89 2.59 -7.27 6.00
N THR A 90 2.12 -8.04 6.98
CA THR A 90 1.77 -7.49 8.29
C THR A 90 2.99 -6.92 9.02
N PRO A 91 2.80 -6.04 10.03
CA PRO A 91 3.88 -5.50 10.85
C PRO A 91 4.76 -6.57 11.53
N ASP A 92 4.18 -7.71 11.88
CA ASP A 92 4.94 -8.83 12.43
C ASP A 92 5.51 -9.69 11.30
N THR A 93 6.75 -9.39 10.94
CA THR A 93 7.50 -10.11 9.90
C THR A 93 8.42 -11.19 10.48
N THR A 94 8.51 -11.31 11.80
CA THR A 94 9.48 -12.21 12.46
C THR A 94 9.19 -13.68 12.22
N ALA A 95 7.95 -14.04 11.96
CA ALA A 95 7.50 -15.40 11.65
C ALA A 95 7.19 -15.63 10.17
N TYR A 96 7.53 -14.68 9.29
CA TYR A 96 7.24 -14.83 7.87
C TYR A 96 8.27 -15.74 7.20
N GLU A 97 7.81 -16.87 6.70
CA GLU A 97 8.65 -17.80 5.95
C GLU A 97 8.89 -17.28 4.53
N ASP A 98 10.15 -17.15 4.14
CA ASP A 98 10.56 -16.78 2.79
C ASP A 98 11.65 -17.73 2.27
N ASN A 99 12.01 -17.58 1.00
CA ASN A 99 13.01 -18.42 0.34
C ASN A 99 14.35 -17.70 0.08
N LEU A 100 14.61 -16.54 0.71
CA LEU A 100 15.79 -15.71 0.43
C LEU A 100 17.09 -16.43 0.79
N THR A 101 17.14 -17.05 1.98
CA THR A 101 18.33 -17.75 2.46
C THR A 101 18.71 -18.91 1.54
N ASP A 102 17.72 -19.72 1.15
CA ASP A 102 17.93 -20.86 0.25
C ASP A 102 18.33 -20.40 -1.14
N ALA A 103 17.69 -19.36 -1.66
CA ALA A 103 17.99 -18.79 -2.98
C ALA A 103 19.40 -18.18 -3.05
N LEU A 104 19.90 -17.59 -1.95
CA LEU A 104 21.28 -17.14 -1.86
C LEU A 104 22.28 -18.31 -1.80
N ALA A 105 21.94 -19.37 -1.08
CA ALA A 105 22.81 -20.53 -0.94
C ALA A 105 22.96 -21.32 -2.24
N ASP A 106 21.88 -21.44 -3.03
CA ASP A 106 21.87 -22.18 -4.29
C ASP A 106 22.17 -21.30 -5.52
N GLY A 107 22.37 -20.00 -5.33
CA GLY A 107 22.76 -19.06 -6.38
C GLY A 107 21.61 -18.55 -7.27
N ARG A 108 20.35 -18.86 -6.94
CA ARG A 108 19.18 -18.27 -7.63
C ARG A 108 19.02 -16.77 -7.35
N LEU A 109 19.55 -16.32 -6.22
CA LEU A 109 19.58 -14.90 -5.83
C LEU A 109 21.01 -14.51 -5.46
N THR A 110 21.40 -13.29 -5.78
CA THR A 110 22.71 -12.73 -5.44
C THR A 110 22.60 -11.63 -4.38
N ARG A 111 23.69 -11.43 -3.61
CA ARG A 111 23.77 -10.30 -2.69
C ARG A 111 23.65 -8.95 -3.41
N ALA A 112 24.14 -8.85 -4.65
CA ALA A 112 24.05 -7.64 -5.44
C ALA A 112 22.59 -7.26 -5.75
N GLU A 113 21.72 -8.24 -5.98
CA GLU A 113 20.28 -8.01 -6.21
C GLU A 113 19.59 -7.51 -4.94
N LEU A 114 19.92 -8.06 -3.77
CA LEU A 114 19.42 -7.54 -2.48
C LEU A 114 19.93 -6.12 -2.21
N THR A 115 21.23 -5.86 -2.44
CA THR A 115 21.82 -4.54 -2.27
C THR A 115 21.14 -3.52 -3.17
N ARG A 116 20.85 -3.85 -4.42
CA ARG A 116 20.11 -2.99 -5.35
C ARG A 116 18.73 -2.61 -4.81
N SER A 117 17.97 -3.58 -4.28
CA SER A 117 16.65 -3.29 -3.67
C SER A 117 16.79 -2.37 -2.44
N ALA A 118 17.78 -2.61 -1.59
CA ALA A 118 18.08 -1.73 -0.46
C ALA A 118 18.46 -0.31 -0.92
N GLU A 119 19.27 -0.18 -1.96
CA GLU A 119 19.65 1.12 -2.54
C GLU A 119 18.42 1.88 -3.10
N ASN A 120 17.50 1.18 -3.77
CA ASN A 120 16.27 1.79 -4.28
C ASN A 120 15.39 2.31 -3.14
N ILE A 121 15.26 1.54 -2.05
CA ILE A 121 14.53 1.95 -0.85
C ILE A 121 15.20 3.16 -0.20
N CYS A 122 16.52 3.12 0.01
CA CYS A 122 17.27 4.23 0.59
C CYS A 122 17.15 5.51 -0.24
N ARG A 123 17.24 5.41 -1.56
CA ARG A 123 17.07 6.55 -2.47
C ARG A 123 15.68 7.16 -2.34
N PHE A 124 14.64 6.31 -2.34
CA PHE A 124 13.27 6.77 -2.12
C PHE A 124 13.10 7.51 -0.79
N LEU A 125 13.65 6.97 0.30
CA LEU A 125 13.60 7.61 1.61
C LEU A 125 14.33 8.95 1.62
N MET A 126 15.54 9.01 1.05
CA MET A 126 16.35 10.23 0.98
C MET A 126 15.69 11.35 0.16
N GLU A 127 14.89 11.01 -0.85
CA GLU A 127 14.14 11.96 -1.66
C GLU A 127 12.79 12.34 -1.02
N SER A 128 12.39 11.68 0.07
CA SER A 128 11.12 11.93 0.73
C SER A 128 11.20 13.09 1.73
N PRO A 129 10.10 13.84 1.97
CA PRO A 129 10.06 14.83 3.05
C PRO A 129 10.33 14.25 4.43
N ALA A 130 10.02 12.96 4.65
CA ALA A 130 10.28 12.27 5.91
C ALA A 130 11.77 12.22 6.25
N PHE A 131 12.66 12.19 5.26
CA PHE A 131 14.11 12.17 5.50
C PHE A 131 14.58 13.46 6.16
N ALA A 132 14.06 14.61 5.78
CA ALA A 132 14.39 15.88 6.39
C ALA A 132 14.02 15.90 7.89
N VAL A 133 12.88 15.30 8.25
CA VAL A 133 12.45 15.14 9.66
C VAL A 133 13.40 14.20 10.41
N LEU A 134 13.73 13.05 9.82
CA LEU A 134 14.60 12.04 10.44
C LEU A 134 16.03 12.56 10.67
N THR A 135 16.52 13.46 9.82
CA THR A 135 17.87 14.03 9.92
C THR A 135 17.94 15.32 10.75
N GLY A 136 16.82 15.77 11.33
CA GLY A 136 16.75 17.00 12.11
C GLY A 136 16.90 18.27 11.27
N CYS A 137 16.75 18.20 9.97
CA CYS A 137 16.63 19.37 9.13
C CYS A 137 15.25 19.98 9.38
N ASP A 138 15.21 21.17 10.01
CA ASP A 138 13.99 21.95 10.26
C ASP A 138 13.35 22.45 8.95
N THR A 139 12.82 21.54 8.16
CA THR A 139 11.88 21.94 7.13
C THR A 139 10.52 21.94 7.82
N PRO A 140 9.84 23.07 7.95
CA PRO A 140 8.50 23.11 8.49
C PRO A 140 7.61 22.29 7.54
N VAL A 141 7.34 21.05 7.91
CA VAL A 141 6.29 20.26 7.29
C VAL A 141 5.01 20.92 7.76
N GLU A 142 4.36 21.66 6.87
CA GLU A 142 3.00 22.12 7.10
C GLU A 142 2.17 20.87 7.41
N GLN A 143 1.87 20.66 8.67
CA GLN A 143 0.93 19.62 9.07
C GLN A 143 -0.43 20.06 8.55
N LYS A 144 -0.74 19.70 7.31
CA LYS A 144 -2.13 19.70 6.87
C LYS A 144 -2.88 18.84 7.87
N ASN A 145 -3.87 19.44 8.52
CA ASN A 145 -4.72 18.83 9.53
C ASN A 145 -4.89 17.33 9.29
N ARG A 146 -4.07 16.53 9.97
CA ARG A 146 -4.39 15.13 10.12
C ARG A 146 -5.62 15.08 11.01
N PRO A 147 -6.67 14.38 10.61
CA PRO A 147 -7.71 14.02 11.54
C PRO A 147 -7.03 13.43 12.78
N ALA A 148 -7.48 13.80 13.96
CA ALA A 148 -6.91 13.27 15.19
C ALA A 148 -6.80 11.74 15.09
N GLU A 149 -5.58 11.21 15.20
CA GLU A 149 -5.38 9.76 15.21
C GLU A 149 -6.02 9.24 16.50
N PHE A 150 -7.06 8.43 16.38
CA PHE A 150 -7.62 7.74 17.53
C PHE A 150 -6.61 6.70 18.00
N SER A 151 -6.12 6.87 19.22
CA SER A 151 -5.31 5.86 19.88
C SER A 151 -6.18 4.68 20.32
N SER A 152 -5.56 3.54 20.60
CA SER A 152 -6.27 2.41 21.21
C SER A 152 -6.83 2.78 22.60
N GLU A 153 -6.24 3.76 23.29
CA GLU A 153 -6.72 4.30 24.56
C GLU A 153 -7.97 5.16 24.36
N ASP A 154 -8.01 5.98 23.30
CA ASP A 154 -9.19 6.76 22.92
C ASP A 154 -10.38 5.84 22.62
N LEU A 155 -10.16 4.75 21.88
CA LEU A 155 -11.18 3.74 21.59
C LEU A 155 -11.67 3.05 22.88
N GLY A 156 -10.77 2.78 23.84
CA GLY A 156 -11.08 2.16 25.12
C GLY A 156 -11.86 3.09 26.08
N SER A 157 -11.75 4.40 25.92
CA SER A 157 -12.45 5.41 26.72
C SER A 157 -13.81 5.82 26.18
N MET A 158 -14.15 5.43 24.95
CA MET A 158 -15.42 5.78 24.32
C MET A 158 -16.61 5.14 25.01
N THR A 159 -17.63 5.94 25.29
CA THR A 159 -18.91 5.40 25.77
C THR A 159 -19.57 4.62 24.65
N ALA A 160 -19.78 3.31 24.88
CA ALA A 160 -20.45 2.46 23.92
C ALA A 160 -21.96 2.74 23.92
N HIS A 161 -22.51 3.00 22.74
CA HIS A 161 -23.95 3.14 22.54
C HIS A 161 -24.59 1.77 22.35
N LYS A 162 -25.59 1.46 23.17
CA LYS A 162 -26.37 0.22 23.04
C LYS A 162 -27.30 0.30 21.84
N ILE A 163 -27.25 -0.70 21.00
CA ILE A 163 -28.08 -0.82 19.80
C ILE A 163 -29.19 -1.80 20.04
N GLY A 164 -30.42 -1.28 20.09
CA GLY A 164 -31.65 -2.07 20.08
C GLY A 164 -32.23 -2.21 18.67
N THR A 165 -33.54 -2.46 18.60
CA THR A 165 -34.23 -2.76 17.33
C THR A 165 -34.30 -1.58 16.37
N ASP A 166 -34.44 -0.34 16.89
CA ASP A 166 -34.52 0.89 16.07
C ASP A 166 -33.81 2.03 16.80
N THR A 167 -32.49 2.07 16.68
CA THR A 167 -31.67 3.12 17.29
C THR A 167 -31.35 4.19 16.25
N VAL A 168 -31.63 5.44 16.58
CA VAL A 168 -31.33 6.63 15.74
C VAL A 168 -30.28 7.47 16.41
N PHE A 169 -29.23 7.83 15.65
CA PHE A 169 -28.20 8.79 16.08
C PHE A 169 -28.43 10.12 15.37
N PRO A 170 -28.72 11.21 16.09
CA PRO A 170 -28.87 12.51 15.49
C PRO A 170 -27.49 13.04 15.10
N LEU A 171 -27.19 13.04 13.79
CA LEU A 171 -25.89 13.53 13.27
C LEU A 171 -25.59 14.98 13.62
N ALA A 172 -26.61 15.79 13.87
CA ALA A 172 -26.45 17.20 14.28
C ALA A 172 -25.72 17.35 15.65
N GLU A 173 -25.62 16.30 16.44
CA GLU A 173 -24.91 16.30 17.73
C GLU A 173 -23.39 16.02 17.55
N TYR A 174 -22.97 15.70 16.33
CA TYR A 174 -21.57 15.36 16.02
C TYR A 174 -20.95 16.41 15.12
N PRO A 175 -19.60 16.56 15.12
CA PRO A 175 -18.92 17.50 14.24
C PRO A 175 -19.22 17.22 12.75
N THR A 176 -19.67 18.22 12.03
CA THR A 176 -20.04 18.10 10.60
C THR A 176 -19.21 19.00 9.69
N ASP A 177 -18.21 19.69 10.21
CA ASP A 177 -17.31 20.52 9.41
C ASP A 177 -16.52 19.68 8.40
N ALA A 178 -16.22 20.27 7.26
CA ALA A 178 -15.47 19.59 6.21
C ALA A 178 -14.11 19.10 6.72
N GLY A 179 -13.83 17.81 6.51
CA GLY A 179 -12.60 17.17 6.97
C GLY A 179 -12.63 16.68 8.42
N THR A 180 -13.74 16.81 9.15
CA THR A 180 -13.92 16.18 10.45
C THR A 180 -14.47 14.76 10.31
N PHE A 181 -14.16 13.90 11.26
CA PHE A 181 -14.78 12.60 11.40
C PHE A 181 -15.07 12.33 12.87
N PHE A 182 -15.99 11.46 13.13
CA PHE A 182 -16.29 10.96 14.46
C PHE A 182 -16.42 9.44 14.45
N VAL A 183 -16.19 8.83 15.58
CA VAL A 183 -16.27 7.38 15.76
C VAL A 183 -17.33 7.08 16.80
N LEU A 184 -18.19 6.13 16.50
CA LEU A 184 -19.20 5.61 17.43
C LEU A 184 -18.82 4.21 17.87
N ALA A 185 -18.66 4.00 19.18
CA ALA A 185 -18.57 2.67 19.73
C ALA A 185 -19.99 2.11 19.91
N LEU A 186 -20.27 0.97 19.28
CA LEU A 186 -21.59 0.35 19.28
C LEU A 186 -21.56 -1.01 19.97
N THR A 187 -22.49 -1.24 20.89
CA THR A 187 -22.72 -2.55 21.52
C THR A 187 -24.07 -3.06 21.12
N PHE A 188 -24.10 -4.22 20.48
CA PHE A 188 -25.34 -4.88 20.05
C PHE A 188 -25.87 -5.76 21.17
N GLU A 189 -27.14 -5.60 21.52
CA GLU A 189 -27.78 -6.37 22.60
C GLU A 189 -28.13 -7.81 22.20
N GLN A 190 -28.24 -8.06 20.90
CA GLN A 190 -28.59 -9.37 20.36
C GLN A 190 -27.72 -9.70 19.15
N GLU A 191 -27.42 -10.97 18.97
CA GLU A 191 -26.80 -11.48 17.75
C GLU A 191 -27.80 -11.42 16.59
N GLY A 192 -27.39 -10.94 15.42
CA GLY A 192 -28.26 -10.81 14.27
C GLY A 192 -27.70 -10.00 13.13
N THR A 193 -28.53 -9.75 12.13
CA THR A 193 -28.20 -8.90 10.98
C THR A 193 -28.76 -7.50 11.22
N TYR A 194 -27.89 -6.50 11.12
CA TYR A 194 -28.22 -5.10 11.32
C TYR A 194 -28.14 -4.35 10.00
N ARG A 195 -29.08 -3.43 9.77
CA ARG A 195 -29.05 -2.51 8.64
C ARG A 195 -28.75 -1.11 9.14
N PHE A 196 -27.70 -0.51 8.60
CA PHE A 196 -27.37 0.90 8.83
C PHE A 196 -27.88 1.72 7.65
N SER A 197 -28.55 2.84 7.95
CA SER A 197 -28.96 3.81 6.94
C SER A 197 -28.55 5.21 7.41
N LEU A 198 -28.03 6.00 6.47
CA LEU A 198 -27.66 7.38 6.69
C LEU A 198 -28.61 8.25 5.89
N ALA A 199 -29.30 9.18 6.57
CA ALA A 199 -30.05 10.26 5.93
C ALA A 199 -29.33 11.58 6.21
N ALA A 200 -28.80 12.22 5.18
CA ALA A 200 -28.15 13.50 5.29
C ALA A 200 -28.68 14.42 4.19
N SER A 201 -28.88 15.69 4.52
CA SER A 201 -29.16 16.75 3.54
C SER A 201 -28.06 17.80 3.65
N THR A 202 -27.50 18.21 2.52
CA THR A 202 -26.58 19.34 2.45
C THR A 202 -27.29 20.50 1.81
N GLU A 203 -27.19 21.68 2.40
CA GLU A 203 -27.53 22.91 1.66
C GLU A 203 -26.37 23.14 0.66
N ALA A 204 -26.69 23.04 -0.62
CA ALA A 204 -25.74 23.39 -1.66
C ALA A 204 -25.47 24.90 -1.55
N SER A 205 -24.27 25.28 -1.11
CA SER A 205 -23.82 26.64 -1.32
C SER A 205 -23.51 26.79 -2.81
N GLU A 206 -24.31 27.56 -3.51
CA GLU A 206 -23.98 28.05 -4.84
C GLU A 206 -22.72 28.93 -4.73
N HIS A 207 -21.61 28.42 -5.30
CA HIS A 207 -20.43 29.21 -5.64
C HIS A 207 -20.11 29.02 -7.11
#